data_30c636b061e3a0a61819e806555ffcb6
#
_entry.id   30c636b061e3a0a61819e806555ffcb6
#
_cell.length_a   1.000
_cell.length_b   1.000
_cell.length_c   1.000
_cell.angle_alpha   90.00
_cell.angle_beta   90.00
_cell.angle_gamma   90.00
#
_symmetry.space_group_name_H-M   'P 1'
#
loop_
_entity.id
_entity.type
_entity.pdbx_description
1 polymer ?
#
loop_
_entity_poly.entity_id
_entity_poly.type
_entity_poly.pdbx_seq_one_letter_code
_entity_poly.pdbx_strand_id
1 'polypeptide(L)'
;MLSETVDLRFGVIRARGHLTAQGADLLRGTADSLRGSGHSRVVLDLGGVRAADASGLDVLRALRDDFAEDGGELVVQHLARLTAEPV
;
A
#
# COMPACT_ATOMS: atom_id res chain seq x y z
N MET A 1 11.69 -5.70 7.91
CA MET A 1 10.67 -4.95 8.64
C MET A 1 10.18 -3.78 7.79
N LEU A 2 8.89 -3.52 7.81
CA LEU A 2 8.28 -2.41 7.06
C LEU A 2 7.96 -1.26 8.00
N SER A 3 8.29 -0.04 7.57
CA SER A 3 7.91 1.19 8.27
C SER A 3 7.01 2.00 7.36
N GLU A 4 6.07 2.75 7.95
CA GLU A 4 5.22 3.65 7.18
C GLU A 4 5.16 5.03 7.82
N THR A 5 4.98 6.04 6.98
CA THR A 5 4.71 7.41 7.38
C THR A 5 3.43 7.83 6.68
N VAL A 6 2.51 8.43 7.42
CA VAL A 6 1.19 8.77 6.90
C VAL A 6 1.00 10.29 6.91
N ASP A 7 0.58 10.84 5.78
CA ASP A 7 0.11 12.21 5.69
C ASP A 7 -1.42 12.19 5.68
N LEU A 8 -2.03 12.48 6.81
CA LEU A 8 -3.48 12.46 6.97
C LEU A 8 -4.18 13.53 6.16
N ARG A 9 -3.48 14.62 5.87
CA ARG A 9 -4.04 15.77 5.16
C ARG A 9 -4.32 15.45 3.70
N PHE A 10 -3.39 14.74 3.06
CA PHE A 10 -3.47 14.44 1.63
C PHE A 10 -3.79 12.98 1.34
N GLY A 11 -3.94 12.15 2.37
CA GLY A 11 -4.19 10.73 2.16
C GLY A 11 -3.03 10.00 1.51
N VAL A 12 -1.80 10.27 1.94
CA VAL A 12 -0.59 9.67 1.38
C VAL A 12 0.08 8.79 2.43
N ILE A 13 0.38 7.56 2.03
CA ILE A 13 1.15 6.62 2.86
C ILE A 13 2.48 6.39 2.17
N ARG A 14 3.58 6.62 2.87
CA ARG A 14 4.91 6.29 2.37
C ARG A 14 5.43 5.10 3.14
N ALA A 15 5.75 4.04 2.42
CA ALA A 15 6.29 2.81 3.00
C ALA A 15 7.75 2.65 2.63
N ARG A 16 8.51 2.01 3.52
CA ARG A 16 9.92 1.67 3.27
C ARG A 16 10.29 0.39 3.99
N GLY A 17 11.30 -0.28 3.48
CA GLY A 17 11.80 -1.52 4.03
C GLY A 17 11.44 -2.71 3.17
N HIS A 18 11.04 -3.82 3.79
CA HIS A 18 10.68 -5.05 3.11
C HIS A 18 9.17 -5.28 3.20
N LEU A 19 8.52 -5.41 2.06
CA LEU A 19 7.09 -5.63 1.98
C LEU A 19 6.78 -7.12 2.04
N THR A 20 6.22 -7.55 3.18
CA THR A 20 5.72 -8.91 3.39
C THR A 20 4.20 -8.87 3.39
N ALA A 21 3.55 -10.05 3.43
CA ALA A 21 2.09 -10.13 3.59
C ALA A 21 1.64 -9.42 4.87
N GLN A 22 2.37 -9.61 5.98
CA GLN A 22 2.06 -8.97 7.25
C GLN A 22 2.21 -7.44 7.17
N GLY A 23 3.28 -6.96 6.52
CA GLY A 23 3.48 -5.53 6.31
C GLY A 23 2.41 -4.92 5.41
N ALA A 24 2.00 -5.66 4.38
CA ALA A 24 0.92 -5.22 3.49
C ALA A 24 -0.42 -5.14 4.23
N ASP A 25 -0.69 -6.04 5.17
CA ASP A 25 -1.88 -5.97 6.01
C ASP A 25 -1.88 -4.71 6.88
N LEU A 26 -0.73 -4.28 7.38
CA LEU A 26 -0.61 -3.03 8.13
C LEU A 26 -0.93 -1.83 7.23
N LEU A 27 -0.41 -1.83 6.01
CA LEU A 27 -0.73 -0.77 5.02
C LEU A 27 -2.21 -0.76 4.68
N ARG A 28 -2.82 -1.93 4.58
CA ARG A 28 -4.26 -2.07 4.35
C ARG A 28 -5.06 -1.41 5.46
N GLY A 29 -4.71 -1.67 6.72
CA GLY A 29 -5.37 -1.04 7.88
C GLY A 29 -5.28 0.47 7.84
N THR A 30 -4.10 1.01 7.52
CA THR A 30 -3.89 2.44 7.40
C THR A 30 -4.70 3.03 6.25
N ALA A 31 -4.71 2.38 5.09
CA ALA A 31 -5.49 2.83 3.93
C ALA A 31 -6.98 2.81 4.22
N ASP A 32 -7.48 1.76 4.88
CA ASP A 32 -8.88 1.68 5.29
C ASP A 32 -9.25 2.78 6.27
N SER A 33 -8.37 3.14 7.20
CA SER A 33 -8.58 4.24 8.13
C SER A 33 -8.68 5.57 7.39
N LEU A 34 -7.83 5.81 6.39
CA LEU A 34 -7.90 7.03 5.58
C LEU A 34 -9.20 7.09 4.80
N ARG A 35 -9.63 5.98 4.23
CA ARG A 35 -10.91 5.91 3.51
C ARG A 35 -12.07 6.20 4.45
N GLY A 36 -12.05 5.64 5.65
CA GLY A 36 -13.05 5.90 6.67
C GLY A 36 -13.10 7.35 7.14
N SER A 37 -12.00 8.09 7.00
CA SER A 37 -11.90 9.51 7.32
C SER A 37 -12.30 10.42 6.16
N GLY A 38 -12.79 9.87 5.06
CA GLY A 38 -13.29 10.64 3.93
C GLY A 38 -12.36 10.73 2.72
N HIS A 39 -11.20 10.07 2.76
CA HIS A 39 -10.29 10.04 1.61
C HIS A 39 -10.73 8.95 0.63
N SER A 40 -11.45 9.33 -0.41
CA SER A 40 -11.82 8.40 -1.47
C SER A 40 -10.63 8.02 -2.35
N ARG A 41 -9.59 8.87 -2.38
CA ARG A 41 -8.34 8.61 -3.07
C ARG A 41 -7.20 8.56 -2.06
N VAL A 42 -6.49 7.45 -2.05
CA VAL A 42 -5.31 7.25 -1.18
C VAL A 42 -4.11 6.94 -2.07
N VAL A 43 -2.99 7.59 -1.79
CA VAL A 43 -1.72 7.34 -2.49
C VAL A 43 -0.83 6.51 -1.59
N LEU A 44 -0.35 5.39 -2.13
CA LEU A 44 0.61 4.52 -1.45
C LEU A 44 1.94 4.60 -2.21
N ASP A 45 2.92 5.26 -1.61
CA ASP A 45 4.24 5.44 -2.20
C ASP A 45 5.18 4.34 -1.69
N LEU A 46 5.60 3.46 -2.59
CA LEU A 46 6.51 2.36 -2.29
C LEU A 46 7.97 2.68 -2.65
N GLY A 47 8.28 3.96 -2.88
CA GLY A 47 9.62 4.37 -3.31
C GLY A 47 10.75 3.97 -2.36
N GLY A 48 10.46 3.81 -1.07
CA GLY A 48 11.42 3.37 -0.06
C GLY A 48 11.43 1.86 0.18
N VAL A 49 10.60 1.10 -0.51
CA VAL A 49 10.56 -0.35 -0.38
C VAL A 49 11.68 -0.97 -1.22
N ARG A 50 12.54 -1.77 -0.59
CA ARG A 50 13.71 -2.36 -1.22
C ARG A 50 13.43 -3.74 -1.80
N ALA A 51 12.53 -4.48 -1.17
CA ALA A 51 12.22 -5.84 -1.54
C ALA A 51 10.77 -6.13 -1.19
N ALA A 52 10.16 -7.06 -1.91
CA ALA A 52 8.78 -7.44 -1.68
C ALA A 52 8.59 -8.93 -1.91
N ASP A 53 7.79 -9.56 -1.05
CA ASP A 53 7.34 -10.94 -1.27
C ASP A 53 6.14 -10.94 -2.22
N ALA A 54 5.96 -12.03 -2.95
CA ALA A 54 4.80 -12.19 -3.83
C ALA A 54 3.50 -12.05 -3.04
N SER A 55 3.44 -12.60 -1.82
CA SER A 55 2.26 -12.50 -0.95
C SER A 55 1.94 -11.06 -0.58
N GLY A 56 2.97 -10.25 -0.31
CA GLY A 56 2.79 -8.83 0.00
C GLY A 56 2.25 -8.06 -1.19
N LEU A 57 2.77 -8.32 -2.38
CA LEU A 57 2.28 -7.69 -3.60
C LEU A 57 0.83 -8.08 -3.89
N ASP A 58 0.46 -9.34 -3.65
CA ASP A 58 -0.91 -9.81 -3.85
C ASP A 58 -1.89 -9.09 -2.92
N VAL A 59 -1.51 -8.85 -1.67
CA VAL A 59 -2.34 -8.10 -0.72
C VAL A 59 -2.57 -6.67 -1.23
N LEU A 60 -1.54 -6.02 -1.77
CA LEU A 60 -1.67 -4.67 -2.29
C LEU A 60 -2.58 -4.62 -3.53
N ARG A 61 -2.48 -5.61 -4.41
CA ARG A 61 -3.35 -5.69 -5.58
C ARG A 61 -4.80 -5.86 -5.18
N ALA A 62 -5.06 -6.73 -4.21
CA ALA A 62 -6.41 -6.94 -3.66
C ALA A 62 -6.94 -5.65 -3.03
N LEU A 63 -6.11 -4.93 -2.30
CA LEU A 63 -6.49 -3.66 -1.68
C LEU A 63 -6.86 -2.62 -2.73
N ARG A 64 -6.09 -2.53 -3.81
CA ARG A 64 -6.39 -1.62 -4.92
C ARG A 64 -7.73 -1.94 -5.55
N ASP A 65 -8.02 -3.23 -5.74
CA ASP A 65 -9.28 -3.67 -6.31
C ASP A 65 -10.46 -3.35 -5.37
N ASP A 66 -10.28 -3.53 -4.06
CA ASP A 66 -11.29 -3.20 -3.06
C ASP A 66 -11.65 -1.71 -3.09
N PHE A 67 -10.65 -0.84 -3.21
CA PHE A 67 -10.88 0.60 -3.33
C PHE A 67 -11.69 0.92 -4.58
N ALA A 68 -11.34 0.31 -5.71
CA ALA A 68 -12.04 0.55 -6.97
C ALA A 68 -13.49 0.09 -6.91
N GLU A 69 -13.76 -1.04 -6.26
CA GLU A 69 -15.11 -1.56 -6.10
C GLU A 69 -16.01 -0.63 -5.26
N ASP A 70 -15.42 0.09 -4.31
CA ASP A 70 -16.14 1.05 -3.48
C ASP A 70 -16.25 2.43 -4.11
N GLY A 71 -15.84 2.59 -5.36
CA GLY A 71 -15.89 3.87 -6.06
C GLY A 71 -14.72 4.80 -5.70
N GLY A 72 -13.74 4.32 -4.95
CA GLY A 72 -12.54 5.07 -4.62
C GLY A 72 -11.37 4.70 -5.51
N GLU A 73 -10.19 5.16 -5.12
CA GLU A 73 -8.96 4.87 -5.86
C GLU A 73 -7.79 4.72 -4.89
N LEU A 74 -7.05 3.64 -5.02
CA LEU A 74 -5.75 3.49 -4.38
C LEU A 74 -4.68 3.60 -5.47
N VAL A 75 -3.91 4.68 -5.42
CA VAL A 75 -2.81 4.90 -6.37
C VAL A 75 -1.54 4.32 -5.74
N VAL A 76 -0.99 3.28 -6.35
CA VAL A 76 0.23 2.65 -5.87
C VAL A 76 1.40 3.13 -6.72
N GLN A 77 2.25 3.95 -6.15
CA GLN A 77 3.42 4.51 -6.84
C GLN A 77 4.62 3.57 -6.68
N HIS A 78 5.39 3.45 -7.72
CA HIS A 78 6.61 2.64 -7.76
C HIS A 78 6.37 1.13 -7.65
N LEU A 79 5.14 0.67 -7.82
CA LEU A 79 4.83 -0.76 -7.79
C LEU A 79 5.55 -1.51 -8.90
N ALA A 80 5.62 -0.92 -10.09
CA ALA A 80 6.19 -1.59 -11.27
C ALA A 80 7.69 -1.91 -11.14
N ARG A 81 8.42 -1.20 -10.29
CA ARG A 81 9.84 -1.48 -10.06
C ARG A 81 10.07 -2.58 -9.02
N LEU A 82 9.02 -2.98 -8.32
CA LEU A 82 9.11 -4.05 -7.33
C LEU A 82 8.74 -5.36 -7.99
N THR A 83 9.68 -6.31 -7.97
CA THR A 83 9.41 -7.68 -8.37
C THR A 83 9.53 -8.57 -7.15
N ALA A 84 8.74 -9.65 -7.13
CA ALA A 84 8.87 -10.62 -6.06
C ALA A 84 10.28 -11.22 -6.09
N GLU A 85 10.92 -11.35 -4.93
CA GLU A 85 12.24 -11.95 -4.87
C GLU A 85 12.18 -13.41 -5.30
N PRO A 86 13.16 -13.88 -6.09
CA PRO A 86 13.23 -15.30 -6.41
C PRO A 86 13.47 -16.11 -5.15
N VAL A 87 12.80 -17.21 -5.09
CA VAL A 87 12.92 -18.13 -3.96
C VAL A 87 14.10 -19.05 -4.14
#